data_d79b82e760e6116af86d8e054fd86f22
#
_entry.id   d79b82e760e6116af86d8e054fd86f22
#
_cell.length_a   1.000
_cell.length_b   1.000
_cell.length_c   1.000
_cell.angle_alpha   90.00
_cell.angle_beta   90.00
_cell.angle_gamma   90.00
#
_symmetry.space_group_name_H-M   'P 1'
#
loop_
_entity.id
_entity.type
_entity.pdbx_description
1 polymer ?
#
loop_
_entity_poly.entity_id
_entity_poly.type
_entity_poly.pdbx_seq_one_letter_code
_entity_poly.pdbx_strand_id
1 'polypeptide(L)'
;IDDLMNITTFEDLVFKMGNKGSWASGLLEEYVETNWDALMEHNQLISIQDFFDLTEDIPDYLFDEMMERWGEKGILGEIMVYKNSYIVIPGIWFGNVFVTFQPSRGWEEVQDYHSLTIPPHQQYVAFYEWLDKVADINAIVSMGTHGTLEWLPGINLGAFPGDWTFELSLIPTVYPYIVSNPGEAMVARDRS
;
A
#
# COMPACT_ATOMS: atom_id res chain seq x y z
N ILE A 1 -26.09 3.82 -0.55
CA ILE A 1 -25.30 5.03 -0.37
C ILE A 1 -25.05 5.27 1.13
N ASP A 2 -26.00 5.03 2.01
CA ASP A 2 -25.85 5.32 3.44
C ASP A 2 -24.97 4.33 4.21
N ASP A 3 -24.73 3.13 3.70
CA ASP A 3 -24.06 2.04 4.45
C ASP A 3 -22.54 2.12 4.44
N LEU A 4 -21.90 2.76 3.45
CA LEU A 4 -20.45 2.96 3.44
C LEU A 4 -20.06 4.31 4.06
N MET A 5 -20.90 5.30 3.98
CA MET A 5 -20.75 6.57 4.70
C MET A 5 -20.91 6.40 6.22
N ASN A 6 -21.43 5.29 6.68
CA ASN A 6 -21.60 4.95 8.11
C ASN A 6 -20.54 3.96 8.64
N ILE A 7 -19.32 3.96 8.09
CA ILE A 7 -18.22 3.30 8.75
C ILE A 7 -17.86 4.13 9.98
N THR A 8 -18.39 3.71 11.12
CA THR A 8 -18.15 4.37 12.40
C THR A 8 -17.22 3.55 13.29
N THR A 9 -16.92 2.31 12.88
CA THR A 9 -16.07 1.40 13.64
C THR A 9 -15.01 0.78 12.75
N PHE A 10 -13.89 0.37 13.36
CA PHE A 10 -12.84 -0.38 12.69
C PHE A 10 -13.36 -1.72 12.14
N GLU A 11 -14.32 -2.35 12.82
CA GLU A 11 -14.96 -3.59 12.38
C GLU A 11 -15.77 -3.37 11.09
N ASP A 12 -16.46 -2.24 10.97
CA ASP A 12 -17.15 -1.88 9.73
C ASP A 12 -16.17 -1.67 8.59
N LEU A 13 -15.02 -1.02 8.87
CA LEU A 13 -13.94 -0.84 7.91
C LEU A 13 -13.42 -2.21 7.44
N VAL A 14 -13.04 -3.09 8.38
CA VAL A 14 -12.51 -4.43 8.07
C VAL A 14 -13.52 -5.25 7.28
N PHE A 15 -14.78 -5.23 7.68
CA PHE A 15 -15.84 -6.01 7.03
C PHE A 15 -16.12 -5.50 5.60
N LYS A 16 -16.15 -4.20 5.40
CA LYS A 16 -16.49 -3.57 4.10
C LYS A 16 -15.32 -3.52 3.14
N MET A 17 -14.09 -3.50 3.63
CA MET A 17 -12.88 -3.49 2.80
C MET A 17 -12.33 -4.89 2.49
N GLY A 18 -13.04 -5.93 2.89
CA GLY A 18 -12.71 -7.30 2.55
C GLY A 18 -11.66 -7.96 3.44
N ASN A 19 -12.08 -9.04 3.99
CA ASN A 19 -11.41 -9.88 5.00
C ASN A 19 -10.15 -10.62 4.49
N LYS A 20 -9.52 -10.24 3.38
CA LYS A 20 -8.44 -11.06 2.81
C LYS A 20 -7.13 -10.33 2.55
N GLY A 21 -6.89 -9.20 3.18
CA GLY A 21 -5.59 -8.48 3.00
C GLY A 21 -5.28 -8.07 1.57
N SER A 22 -5.98 -8.59 0.62
CA SER A 22 -5.96 -8.19 -0.77
C SER A 22 -7.23 -7.39 -1.05
N TRP A 23 -7.07 -6.21 -1.53
CA TRP A 23 -8.13 -5.35 -2.08
C TRP A 23 -8.67 -5.96 -3.38
N ALA A 24 -8.81 -7.28 -3.42
CA ALA A 24 -9.17 -8.03 -4.60
C ALA A 24 -10.67 -8.09 -4.76
N SER A 25 -11.12 -7.79 -5.97
CA SER A 25 -12.35 -8.19 -6.65
C SER A 25 -13.70 -7.88 -5.97
N GLY A 26 -14.75 -7.74 -6.71
CA GLY A 26 -16.14 -7.64 -6.29
C GLY A 26 -16.51 -6.53 -5.29
N LEU A 27 -15.82 -6.49 -4.16
CA LEU A 27 -16.01 -5.48 -3.12
C LEU A 27 -15.35 -4.14 -3.49
N LEU A 28 -14.26 -4.16 -4.25
CA LEU A 28 -13.58 -2.94 -4.68
C LEU A 28 -14.46 -2.13 -5.65
N GLU A 29 -15.13 -2.79 -6.57
CA GLU A 29 -16.01 -2.13 -7.52
C GLU A 29 -17.17 -1.43 -6.79
N GLU A 30 -17.84 -2.14 -5.89
CA GLU A 30 -18.89 -1.58 -5.05
C GLU A 30 -18.39 -0.42 -4.18
N TYR A 31 -17.20 -0.58 -3.57
CA TYR A 31 -16.56 0.46 -2.78
C TYR A 31 -16.31 1.73 -3.60
N VAL A 32 -15.72 1.60 -4.79
CA VAL A 32 -15.43 2.74 -5.66
C VAL A 32 -16.70 3.41 -6.15
N GLU A 33 -17.69 2.64 -6.62
CA GLU A 33 -18.94 3.19 -7.13
C GLU A 33 -19.72 3.93 -6.04
N THR A 34 -19.65 3.46 -4.81
CA THR A 34 -20.33 4.09 -3.67
C THR A 34 -19.60 5.34 -3.17
N ASN A 35 -18.28 5.36 -3.22
CA ASN A 35 -17.47 6.44 -2.66
C ASN A 35 -16.80 7.33 -3.73
N TRP A 36 -17.26 7.27 -4.98
CA TRP A 36 -16.62 7.93 -6.11
C TRP A 36 -16.24 9.39 -5.84
N ASP A 37 -17.20 10.19 -5.37
CA ASP A 37 -16.99 11.62 -5.14
C ASP A 37 -15.94 11.87 -4.05
N ALA A 38 -15.96 11.11 -2.97
CA ALA A 38 -14.97 11.22 -1.89
C ALA A 38 -13.58 10.77 -2.34
N LEU A 39 -13.49 9.68 -3.12
CA LEU A 39 -12.23 9.19 -3.66
C LEU A 39 -11.61 10.19 -4.65
N MET A 40 -12.43 10.84 -5.45
CA MET A 40 -11.99 11.91 -6.37
C MET A 40 -11.57 13.17 -5.60
N GLU A 41 -12.32 13.57 -4.58
CA GLU A 41 -11.99 14.74 -3.76
C GLU A 41 -10.63 14.60 -3.07
N HIS A 42 -10.27 13.39 -2.65
CA HIS A 42 -9.01 13.09 -1.98
C HIS A 42 -7.92 12.53 -2.92
N ASN A 43 -8.14 12.55 -4.23
CA ASN A 43 -7.20 11.99 -5.23
C ASN A 43 -6.79 10.54 -4.93
N GLN A 44 -7.73 9.72 -4.44
CA GLN A 44 -7.51 8.31 -4.12
C GLN A 44 -7.67 7.37 -5.33
N LEU A 45 -8.03 7.92 -6.50
CA LEU A 45 -8.10 7.23 -7.77
C LEU A 45 -6.93 7.70 -8.65
N ILE A 46 -5.90 6.87 -8.74
CA ILE A 46 -4.67 7.17 -9.48
C ILE A 46 -4.82 6.60 -10.89
N SER A 47 -4.85 7.45 -11.91
CA SER A 47 -4.81 6.97 -13.29
C SER A 47 -3.45 6.35 -13.62
N ILE A 48 -3.36 5.58 -14.71
CA ILE A 48 -2.08 5.02 -15.16
C ILE A 48 -1.07 6.14 -15.44
N GLN A 49 -1.50 7.26 -15.99
CA GLN A 49 -0.61 8.38 -16.23
C GLN A 49 -0.13 9.01 -14.92
N ASP A 50 -1.04 9.24 -13.98
CA ASP A 50 -0.70 9.77 -12.65
C ASP A 50 0.26 8.83 -11.89
N PHE A 51 0.16 7.51 -12.12
CA PHE A 51 1.10 6.55 -11.54
C PHE A 51 2.53 6.79 -12.05
N PHE A 52 2.73 7.02 -13.34
CA PHE A 52 4.06 7.30 -13.88
C PHE A 52 4.60 8.63 -13.35
N ASP A 53 3.75 9.66 -13.28
CA ASP A 53 4.14 10.96 -12.73
C ASP A 53 4.48 10.86 -11.23
N LEU A 54 3.72 10.04 -10.49
CA LEU A 54 3.91 9.82 -9.06
C LEU A 54 5.21 9.08 -8.74
N THR A 55 5.66 8.23 -9.64
CA THR A 55 6.85 7.37 -9.48
C THR A 55 8.10 7.90 -10.20
N GLU A 56 8.09 9.13 -10.68
CA GLU A 56 9.19 9.70 -11.47
C GLU A 56 10.53 9.81 -10.70
N ASP A 57 10.48 9.92 -9.36
CA ASP A 57 11.66 10.02 -8.50
C ASP A 57 12.24 8.64 -8.12
N ILE A 58 11.53 7.56 -8.39
CA ILE A 58 12.05 6.21 -8.13
C ILE A 58 13.22 5.93 -9.07
N PRO A 59 14.36 5.45 -8.57
CA PRO A 59 15.50 5.12 -9.43
C PRO A 59 15.13 4.18 -10.57
N ASP A 60 15.59 4.50 -11.80
CA ASP A 60 15.25 3.77 -13.02
C ASP A 60 15.42 2.25 -12.88
N TYR A 61 16.51 1.79 -12.25
CA TYR A 61 16.78 0.36 -12.10
C TYR A 61 15.79 -0.36 -11.18
N LEU A 62 15.23 0.31 -10.15
CA LEU A 62 14.17 -0.24 -9.31
C LEU A 62 12.85 -0.27 -10.07
N PHE A 63 12.56 0.79 -10.79
CA PHE A 63 11.38 0.86 -11.65
C PHE A 63 11.41 -0.23 -12.72
N ASP A 64 12.56 -0.42 -13.39
CA ASP A 64 12.77 -1.48 -14.39
C ASP A 64 12.60 -2.87 -13.76
N GLU A 65 13.15 -3.12 -12.57
CA GLU A 65 13.01 -4.39 -11.84
C GLU A 65 11.52 -4.70 -11.54
N MET A 66 10.78 -3.69 -11.07
CA MET A 66 9.34 -3.81 -10.84
C MET A 66 8.60 -4.12 -12.13
N MET A 67 8.89 -3.40 -13.20
CA MET A 67 8.24 -3.58 -14.51
C MET A 67 8.61 -4.92 -15.16
N GLU A 68 9.85 -5.39 -15.01
CA GLU A 68 10.27 -6.71 -15.48
C GLU A 68 9.51 -7.83 -14.75
N ARG A 69 9.34 -7.69 -13.44
CA ARG A 69 8.68 -8.71 -12.61
C ARG A 69 7.16 -8.75 -12.82
N TRP A 70 6.52 -7.60 -12.83
CA TRP A 70 5.06 -7.49 -12.82
C TRP A 70 4.48 -7.06 -14.15
N GLY A 71 5.26 -6.36 -14.96
CA GLY A 71 4.91 -5.90 -16.30
C GLY A 71 3.70 -4.95 -16.33
N GLU A 72 3.19 -4.71 -17.51
CA GLU A 72 1.96 -3.93 -17.67
C GLU A 72 0.74 -4.56 -16.98
N LYS A 73 0.73 -5.88 -16.86
CA LYS A 73 -0.31 -6.58 -16.09
C LYS A 73 -0.30 -6.20 -14.60
N GLY A 74 0.84 -5.77 -14.08
CA GLY A 74 0.94 -5.25 -12.74
C GLY A 74 0.11 -3.99 -12.55
N ILE A 75 0.16 -3.08 -13.50
CA ILE A 75 -0.65 -1.84 -13.48
C ILE A 75 -2.13 -2.15 -13.72
N LEU A 76 -2.42 -3.15 -14.55
CA LEU A 76 -3.77 -3.58 -14.91
C LEU A 76 -4.23 -4.81 -14.12
N GLY A 77 -3.51 -5.17 -13.05
CA GLY A 77 -3.84 -6.32 -12.22
C GLY A 77 -5.19 -6.19 -11.53
N GLU A 78 -5.68 -7.30 -10.99
CA GLU A 78 -6.98 -7.34 -10.33
C GLU A 78 -6.98 -6.68 -8.95
N ILE A 79 -5.80 -6.56 -8.33
CA ILE A 79 -5.64 -6.03 -6.96
C ILE A 79 -5.61 -4.50 -6.99
N MET A 80 -6.47 -3.86 -6.23
CA MET A 80 -6.55 -2.39 -6.11
C MET A 80 -6.74 -1.67 -7.46
N VAL A 81 -7.27 -2.33 -8.48
CA VAL A 81 -7.49 -1.72 -9.81
C VAL A 81 -8.97 -1.70 -10.14
N TYR A 82 -9.49 -0.51 -10.43
CA TYR A 82 -10.87 -0.30 -10.82
C TYR A 82 -10.97 -0.15 -12.34
N LYS A 83 -11.76 -1.05 -12.96
CA LYS A 83 -12.07 -1.05 -14.41
C LYS A 83 -10.85 -0.88 -15.31
N ASN A 84 -9.72 -1.48 -14.94
CA ASN A 84 -8.45 -1.40 -15.68
C ASN A 84 -8.00 0.05 -16.00
N SER A 85 -8.40 1.01 -15.19
CA SER A 85 -8.15 2.43 -15.46
C SER A 85 -7.53 3.17 -14.28
N TYR A 86 -7.84 2.75 -13.06
CA TYR A 86 -7.40 3.43 -11.85
C TYR A 86 -6.83 2.45 -10.85
N ILE A 87 -5.67 2.78 -10.29
CA ILE A 87 -5.23 2.22 -9.02
C ILE A 87 -6.03 2.93 -7.92
N VAL A 88 -6.64 2.15 -7.05
CA VAL A 88 -7.47 2.67 -5.97
C VAL A 88 -6.66 2.66 -4.68
N ILE A 89 -6.62 3.78 -3.98
CA ILE A 89 -6.07 3.87 -2.62
C ILE A 89 -7.25 3.80 -1.64
N PRO A 90 -7.58 2.61 -1.15
CA PRO A 90 -8.74 2.48 -0.29
C PRO A 90 -8.42 2.94 1.13
N GLY A 91 -9.36 3.62 1.74
CA GLY A 91 -9.21 4.14 3.09
C GLY A 91 -10.24 5.24 3.38
N ILE A 92 -10.28 5.67 4.63
CA ILE A 92 -11.28 6.61 5.10
C ILE A 92 -10.61 7.73 5.89
N TRP A 93 -10.99 8.93 5.59
CA TRP A 93 -10.56 10.11 6.31
C TRP A 93 -11.44 10.40 7.54
N PHE A 94 -10.82 10.58 8.68
CA PHE A 94 -11.43 11.06 9.91
C PHE A 94 -10.74 12.39 10.28
N GLY A 95 -11.19 13.47 9.69
CA GLY A 95 -10.48 14.75 9.79
C GLY A 95 -9.07 14.64 9.21
N ASN A 96 -8.05 14.80 10.03
CA ASN A 96 -6.64 14.72 9.61
C ASN A 96 -6.05 13.31 9.76
N VAL A 97 -6.86 12.30 9.98
CA VAL A 97 -6.40 10.92 10.12
C VAL A 97 -6.95 10.08 8.98
N PHE A 98 -6.05 9.51 8.19
CA PHE A 98 -6.39 8.52 7.16
C PHE A 98 -6.25 7.12 7.75
N VAL A 99 -7.30 6.32 7.68
CA VAL A 99 -7.32 4.94 8.16
C VAL A 99 -7.47 4.00 6.99
N THR A 100 -6.53 3.09 6.85
CA THR A 100 -6.47 2.13 5.74
C THR A 100 -5.81 0.83 6.16
N PHE A 101 -5.82 -0.16 5.28
CA PHE A 101 -4.98 -1.35 5.40
C PHE A 101 -3.75 -1.22 4.50
N GLN A 102 -2.61 -1.65 5.00
CA GLN A 102 -1.43 -1.80 4.16
C GLN A 102 -1.75 -2.77 3.02
N PRO A 103 -1.46 -2.42 1.76
CA PRO A 103 -1.62 -3.34 0.63
C PRO A 103 -0.84 -4.63 0.86
N SER A 104 -1.36 -5.75 0.37
CA SER A 104 -0.57 -6.97 0.36
C SER A 104 0.63 -6.79 -0.57
N ARG A 105 1.72 -7.39 -0.19
CA ARG A 105 2.93 -7.40 -0.98
C ARG A 105 2.99 -8.66 -1.83
N GLY A 106 2.64 -8.59 -3.06
CA GLY A 106 2.49 -9.73 -3.94
C GLY A 106 1.03 -10.08 -4.18
N TRP A 107 0.77 -10.80 -5.26
CA TRP A 107 -0.56 -11.11 -5.71
C TRP A 107 -1.03 -12.46 -5.17
N GLU A 108 -1.37 -12.52 -3.86
CA GLU A 108 -1.96 -13.67 -3.19
C GLU A 108 -1.04 -14.87 -2.92
N GLU A 109 0.22 -14.87 -3.32
CA GLU A 109 1.14 -15.93 -2.95
C GLU A 109 1.78 -15.65 -1.59
N VAL A 110 1.48 -16.48 -0.61
CA VAL A 110 2.02 -16.38 0.77
C VAL A 110 3.55 -16.34 0.80
N GLN A 111 4.20 -16.90 -0.24
CA GLN A 111 5.65 -16.92 -0.36
C GLN A 111 6.25 -15.54 -0.64
N ASP A 112 5.50 -14.65 -1.28
CA ASP A 112 5.99 -13.34 -1.69
C ASP A 112 5.97 -12.32 -0.55
N TYR A 113 5.18 -12.57 0.49
CA TYR A 113 4.94 -11.65 1.58
C TYR A 113 6.21 -11.26 2.35
N HIS A 114 7.12 -12.21 2.57
CA HIS A 114 8.41 -12.00 3.25
C HIS A 114 9.60 -12.21 2.29
N SER A 115 9.38 -12.09 0.99
CA SER A 115 10.46 -12.23 0.02
C SER A 115 11.40 -11.03 0.07
N LEU A 116 12.68 -11.30 0.22
CA LEU A 116 13.76 -10.29 0.18
C LEU A 116 14.30 -10.06 -1.23
N THR A 117 13.69 -10.68 -2.24
CA THR A 117 14.20 -10.67 -3.63
C THR A 117 13.13 -10.30 -4.64
N ILE A 118 11.86 -10.25 -4.26
CA ILE A 118 10.77 -9.88 -5.16
C ILE A 118 10.46 -8.40 -4.96
N PRO A 119 10.54 -7.57 -5.99
CA PRO A 119 10.19 -6.16 -5.90
C PRO A 119 8.70 -5.98 -5.56
N PRO A 120 8.30 -4.86 -4.96
CA PRO A 120 6.90 -4.54 -4.75
C PRO A 120 6.18 -4.39 -6.10
N HIS A 121 4.89 -4.68 -6.14
CA HIS A 121 4.08 -4.41 -7.32
C HIS A 121 3.64 -2.93 -7.38
N GLN A 122 3.16 -2.51 -8.54
CA GLN A 122 2.83 -1.11 -8.81
C GLN A 122 1.82 -0.52 -7.82
N GLN A 123 0.82 -1.29 -7.41
CA GLN A 123 -0.21 -0.81 -6.46
C GLN A 123 0.36 -0.58 -5.06
N TYR A 124 1.34 -1.39 -4.66
CA TYR A 124 2.06 -1.20 -3.40
C TYR A 124 2.89 0.09 -3.42
N VAL A 125 3.62 0.29 -4.52
CA VAL A 125 4.41 1.51 -4.74
C VAL A 125 3.50 2.73 -4.79
N ALA A 126 2.44 2.69 -5.60
CA ALA A 126 1.47 3.77 -5.72
C ALA A 126 0.85 4.16 -4.37
N PHE A 127 0.61 3.20 -3.49
CA PHE A 127 0.08 3.46 -2.16
C PHE A 127 1.02 4.32 -1.31
N TYR A 128 2.31 3.98 -1.22
CA TYR A 128 3.26 4.73 -0.42
C TYR A 128 3.60 6.09 -1.03
N GLU A 129 3.78 6.14 -2.35
CA GLU A 129 3.99 7.38 -3.06
C GLU A 129 2.79 8.35 -2.92
N TRP A 130 1.57 7.82 -2.96
CA TRP A 130 0.38 8.61 -2.72
C TRP A 130 0.31 9.16 -1.29
N LEU A 131 0.67 8.36 -0.28
CA LEU A 131 0.70 8.82 1.11
C LEU A 131 1.65 10.01 1.29
N ASP A 132 2.80 9.98 0.65
CA ASP A 132 3.82 11.03 0.72
C ASP A 132 3.47 12.24 -0.14
N LYS A 133 3.30 12.03 -1.44
CA LYS A 133 3.25 13.11 -2.44
C LYS A 133 1.86 13.74 -2.63
N VAL A 134 0.79 13.01 -2.37
CA VAL A 134 -0.59 13.45 -2.64
C VAL A 134 -1.35 13.72 -1.36
N ALA A 135 -1.32 12.78 -0.42
CA ALA A 135 -2.02 12.90 0.86
C ALA A 135 -1.25 13.75 1.88
N ASP A 136 0.03 14.03 1.64
CA ASP A 136 0.93 14.80 2.51
C ASP A 136 0.89 14.30 3.99
N ILE A 137 1.01 12.97 4.13
CA ILE A 137 0.95 12.31 5.44
C ILE A 137 2.26 12.58 6.20
N ASN A 138 2.15 13.10 7.40
CA ASN A 138 3.34 13.45 8.20
C ASN A 138 3.85 12.32 9.09
N ALA A 139 3.04 11.31 9.35
CA ALA A 139 3.44 10.12 10.13
C ALA A 139 2.50 8.95 9.87
N ILE A 140 3.05 7.75 9.87
CA ILE A 140 2.30 6.49 9.79
C ILE A 140 2.33 5.81 11.15
N VAL A 141 1.17 5.36 11.61
CA VAL A 141 1.04 4.46 12.76
C VAL A 141 0.63 3.09 12.26
N SER A 142 1.61 2.18 12.17
CA SER A 142 1.40 0.84 11.67
C SER A 142 0.94 -0.09 12.79
N MET A 143 -0.37 -0.31 12.89
CA MET A 143 -1.00 -1.15 13.92
C MET A 143 -0.97 -2.61 13.49
N GLY A 144 -0.12 -3.40 14.12
CA GLY A 144 0.02 -4.82 13.78
C GLY A 144 1.25 -5.48 14.39
N THR A 145 1.57 -6.67 13.92
CA THR A 145 2.76 -7.40 14.35
C THR A 145 4.04 -6.83 13.72
N HIS A 146 3.98 -6.51 12.43
CA HIS A 146 4.96 -5.77 11.64
C HIS A 146 4.26 -5.27 10.36
N GLY A 147 4.95 -4.42 9.58
CA GLY A 147 4.53 -4.07 8.23
C GLY A 147 5.16 -5.01 7.20
N THR A 148 5.31 -4.52 5.98
CA THR A 148 5.99 -5.22 4.89
C THR A 148 7.11 -4.41 4.25
N LEU A 149 7.25 -3.12 4.57
CA LEU A 149 8.33 -2.26 4.07
C LEU A 149 9.72 -2.81 4.40
N GLU A 150 9.90 -3.27 5.62
CA GLU A 150 11.14 -3.86 6.12
C GLU A 150 11.52 -5.19 5.45
N TRP A 151 10.61 -5.79 4.70
CA TRP A 151 10.85 -7.03 3.96
C TRP A 151 11.12 -6.80 2.46
N LEU A 152 11.11 -5.56 2.01
CA LEU A 152 11.39 -5.24 0.61
C LEU A 152 12.84 -5.59 0.24
N PRO A 153 13.13 -5.85 -1.05
CA PRO A 153 14.50 -6.07 -1.52
C PRO A 153 15.43 -4.92 -1.16
N GLY A 154 16.64 -5.27 -0.73
CA GLY A 154 17.66 -4.32 -0.32
C GLY A 154 18.68 -4.96 0.61
N ILE A 155 19.42 -4.14 1.36
CA ILE A 155 20.40 -4.63 2.32
C ILE A 155 19.71 -5.25 3.54
N ASN A 156 20.41 -6.17 4.20
CA ASN A 156 19.85 -6.92 5.33
C ASN A 156 19.78 -6.14 6.65
N LEU A 157 20.48 -5.01 6.75
CA LEU A 157 20.56 -4.18 7.96
C LEU A 157 20.44 -2.70 7.56
N GLY A 158 19.38 -2.06 8.07
CA GLY A 158 19.07 -0.67 7.76
C GLY A 158 18.53 -0.48 6.35
N ALA A 159 18.00 0.69 6.09
CA ALA A 159 17.61 1.13 4.76
C ALA A 159 18.75 1.91 4.11
N PHE A 160 19.01 1.69 2.85
CA PHE A 160 20.08 2.36 2.11
C PHE A 160 19.52 3.08 0.89
N PRO A 161 19.97 4.31 0.57
CA PRO A 161 19.53 5.02 -0.61
C PRO A 161 19.66 4.16 -1.87
N GLY A 162 18.54 3.99 -2.58
CA GLY A 162 18.46 3.09 -3.73
C GLY A 162 17.91 1.70 -3.44
N ASP A 163 17.60 1.37 -2.18
CA ASP A 163 16.83 0.16 -1.85
C ASP A 163 15.34 0.48 -1.78
N TRP A 164 14.48 -0.48 -2.14
CA TRP A 164 13.02 -0.31 -2.07
C TRP A 164 12.52 0.14 -0.69
N THR A 165 13.11 -0.38 0.38
CA THR A 165 12.74 0.04 1.75
C THR A 165 13.00 1.51 1.96
N PHE A 166 14.14 2.03 1.51
CA PHE A 166 14.50 3.44 1.64
C PHE A 166 13.58 4.33 0.80
N GLU A 167 13.37 3.97 -0.47
CA GLU A 167 12.59 4.78 -1.41
C GLU A 167 11.12 4.89 -1.01
N LEU A 168 10.55 3.88 -0.32
CA LEU A 168 9.16 3.89 0.10
C LEU A 168 8.93 4.24 1.59
N SER A 169 9.99 4.52 2.36
CA SER A 169 9.88 4.84 3.80
C SER A 169 10.23 6.29 4.14
N LEU A 170 9.84 7.22 3.28
CA LEU A 170 10.11 8.65 3.49
C LEU A 170 9.29 9.27 4.63
N ILE A 171 8.18 8.64 5.00
CA ILE A 171 7.30 9.09 6.08
C ILE A 171 7.70 8.43 7.41
N PRO A 172 7.91 9.20 8.49
CA PRO A 172 8.17 8.62 9.80
C PRO A 172 7.11 7.60 10.20
N THR A 173 7.53 6.37 10.49
CA THR A 173 6.62 5.27 10.81
C THR A 173 6.80 4.81 12.24
N VAL A 174 5.71 4.70 12.98
CA VAL A 174 5.67 4.17 14.35
C VAL A 174 4.96 2.84 14.35
N TYR A 175 5.62 1.81 14.88
CA TYR A 175 5.06 0.50 15.10
C TYR A 175 4.70 0.30 16.58
N PRO A 176 3.44 0.49 17.00
CA PRO A 176 2.99 0.01 18.32
C PRO A 176 2.85 -1.51 18.26
N TYR A 177 3.98 -2.18 18.40
CA TYR A 177 4.14 -3.60 18.12
C TYR A 177 3.34 -4.47 19.10
N ILE A 178 2.39 -5.22 18.60
CA ILE A 178 1.68 -6.24 19.39
C ILE A 178 2.56 -7.49 19.42
N VAL A 179 3.27 -7.69 20.51
CA VAL A 179 4.28 -8.74 20.63
C VAL A 179 3.65 -10.13 20.64
N SER A 180 3.61 -10.75 19.48
CA SER A 180 3.32 -12.18 19.34
C SER A 180 4.49 -12.95 18.72
N ASN A 181 5.39 -12.26 18.04
CA ASN A 181 6.55 -12.84 17.35
C ASN A 181 7.80 -11.97 17.56
N PRO A 182 8.52 -12.15 18.67
CA PRO A 182 9.71 -11.32 18.97
C PRO A 182 10.84 -11.48 17.96
N GLY A 183 10.93 -12.62 17.25
CA GLY A 183 11.94 -12.84 16.22
C GLY A 183 11.73 -11.93 15.02
N GLU A 184 10.51 -11.81 14.53
CA GLU A 184 10.16 -10.88 13.44
C GLU A 184 10.30 -9.42 13.87
N ALA A 185 9.94 -9.08 15.11
CA ALA A 185 10.15 -7.74 15.65
C ALA A 185 11.62 -7.30 15.61
N MET A 186 12.52 -8.22 15.92
CA MET A 186 13.96 -7.96 15.85
C MET A 186 14.43 -7.74 14.42
N VAL A 187 13.94 -8.56 13.48
CA VAL A 187 14.26 -8.40 12.05
C VAL A 187 13.73 -7.07 11.53
N ALA A 188 12.48 -6.72 11.82
CA ALA A 188 11.90 -5.45 11.42
C ALA A 188 12.73 -4.27 11.95
N ARG A 189 13.06 -4.27 13.23
CA ARG A 189 13.90 -3.23 13.86
C ARG A 189 15.29 -3.10 13.19
N ASP A 190 15.89 -4.20 12.82
CA ASP A 190 17.27 -4.20 12.30
C ASP A 190 17.32 -3.83 10.81
N ARG A 191 16.20 -3.87 10.12
CA ARG A 191 16.05 -3.56 8.68
C ARG A 191 15.43 -2.19 8.38
N SER A 192 14.76 -1.58 9.34
CA SER A 192 14.08 -0.27 9.17
C SER A 192 14.95 0.91 9.61
#